data_21ed018f8366d76c60f782dd24cec86a
#
_entry.id   21ed018f8366d76c60f782dd24cec86a
#
_cell.length_a   1.000
_cell.length_b   1.000
_cell.length_c   1.000
_cell.angle_alpha   90.00
_cell.angle_beta   90.00
_cell.angle_gamma   90.00
#
_symmetry.space_group_name_H-M   'P 1'
#
loop_
_entity.id
_entity.type
_entity.pdbx_description
1 polymer ?
#
loop_
_entity_poly.entity_id
_entity_poly.type
_entity_poly.pdbx_seq_one_letter_code
_entity_poly.pdbx_strand_id
1 'polypeptide(L)'
;MEVLLGHMGGPFWAKKDDGAWSIPKGEHDPDEDAEAAARREFAEEHGVPVPATELIPLGEVRARKVLTAWAAEGDLDVDAVVSNTFELEWPPRSGRTQEFPEIDRAAWFDVETARAKVVAGQRPFLDRLLELLAARA
;
A
#
# COMPACT_ATOMS: atom_id res chain seq x y z
N MET A 1 18.61 -0.33 0.20
CA MET A 1 17.35 0.13 0.77
C MET A 1 16.18 -0.57 0.09
N GLU A 2 15.22 -1.01 0.88
CA GLU A 2 14.05 -1.70 0.38
C GLU A 2 12.78 -1.03 0.85
N VAL A 3 11.72 -1.14 0.04
CA VAL A 3 10.39 -0.64 0.38
C VAL A 3 9.39 -1.79 0.45
N LEU A 4 8.43 -1.66 1.35
CA LEU A 4 7.37 -2.65 1.54
C LEU A 4 6.22 -2.38 0.59
N LEU A 5 5.85 -3.38 -0.19
CA LEU A 5 4.69 -3.33 -1.07
C LEU A 5 3.76 -4.50 -0.79
N GLY A 6 2.47 -4.27 -0.99
CA GLY A 6 1.45 -5.31 -0.93
C GLY A 6 0.93 -5.65 -2.31
N HIS A 7 0.84 -6.94 -2.62
CA HIS A 7 0.21 -7.41 -3.84
C HIS A 7 -1.31 -7.30 -3.70
N MET A 8 -1.96 -6.65 -4.64
CA MET A 8 -3.41 -6.48 -4.59
C MET A 8 -4.11 -7.83 -4.69
N GLY A 9 -5.06 -8.04 -3.77
CA GLY A 9 -5.79 -9.28 -3.67
C GLY A 9 -7.01 -9.34 -4.59
N GLY A 10 -7.60 -10.52 -4.66
CA GLY A 10 -8.78 -10.77 -5.47
C GLY A 10 -8.45 -11.34 -6.84
N PRO A 11 -9.50 -11.81 -7.56
CA PRO A 11 -9.31 -12.58 -8.79
C PRO A 11 -8.78 -11.76 -9.97
N PHE A 12 -9.01 -10.43 -9.98
CA PHE A 12 -8.53 -9.58 -11.07
C PHE A 12 -7.01 -9.40 -11.06
N TRP A 13 -6.37 -9.57 -9.90
CA TRP A 13 -4.95 -9.32 -9.71
C TRP A 13 -4.13 -10.59 -9.51
N ALA A 14 -4.79 -11.74 -9.32
CA ALA A 14 -4.16 -12.98 -8.87
C ALA A 14 -2.98 -13.44 -9.75
N LYS A 15 -3.05 -13.20 -11.05
CA LYS A 15 -2.02 -13.63 -12.01
C LYS A 15 -1.15 -12.48 -12.51
N LYS A 16 -1.30 -11.29 -11.92
CA LYS A 16 -0.54 -10.10 -12.33
C LYS A 16 0.60 -9.85 -11.35
N ASP A 17 1.68 -9.29 -11.87
CA ASP A 17 2.85 -8.92 -11.08
C ASP A 17 3.17 -7.43 -11.26
N ASP A 18 3.85 -7.05 -12.33
CA ASP A 18 4.17 -5.64 -12.56
C ASP A 18 2.89 -4.80 -12.65
N GLY A 19 2.86 -3.68 -11.93
CA GLY A 19 1.70 -2.82 -11.84
C GLY A 19 0.58 -3.35 -10.94
N ALA A 20 0.81 -4.47 -10.26
CA ALA A 20 -0.17 -5.12 -9.38
C ALA A 20 0.12 -4.96 -7.90
N TRP A 21 1.16 -4.22 -7.55
CA TRP A 21 1.57 -3.97 -6.19
C TRP A 21 1.26 -2.52 -5.79
N SER A 22 1.06 -2.31 -4.52
CA SER A 22 0.70 -1.00 -3.97
C SER A 22 1.51 -0.71 -2.71
N ILE A 23 1.84 0.57 -2.51
CA ILE A 23 2.22 1.02 -1.18
C ILE A 23 1.03 0.79 -0.25
N PRO A 24 1.25 0.59 1.05
CA PRO A 24 0.13 0.50 1.99
C PRO A 24 -0.76 1.73 1.85
N LYS A 25 -2.05 1.50 1.64
CA LYS A 25 -2.98 2.58 1.35
C LYS A 25 -4.38 2.28 1.86
N GLY A 26 -5.17 3.33 1.96
CA GLY A 26 -6.59 3.24 2.25
C GLY A 26 -7.23 4.59 2.08
N GLU A 27 -8.53 4.64 2.23
CA GLU A 27 -9.29 5.88 2.18
C GLU A 27 -9.57 6.36 3.58
N HIS A 28 -9.67 7.68 3.76
CA HIS A 28 -10.04 8.26 5.04
C HIS A 28 -11.22 9.21 4.86
N ASP A 29 -11.99 9.38 5.93
CA ASP A 29 -13.09 10.31 5.96
C ASP A 29 -12.55 11.76 5.97
N PRO A 30 -13.30 12.73 5.40
CA PRO A 30 -12.85 14.12 5.40
C PRO A 30 -12.54 14.69 6.78
N ASP A 31 -13.21 14.18 7.82
CA ASP A 31 -13.04 14.65 9.21
C ASP A 31 -11.93 13.91 9.96
N GLU A 32 -11.37 12.88 9.36
CA GLU A 32 -10.31 12.08 9.99
C GLU A 32 -8.94 12.71 9.72
N ASP A 33 -8.08 12.76 10.74
CA ASP A 33 -6.69 13.19 10.57
C ASP A 33 -5.98 12.25 9.59
N ALA A 34 -5.35 12.81 8.57
CA ALA A 34 -4.76 12.02 7.49
C ALA A 34 -3.64 11.08 7.96
N GLU A 35 -2.80 11.52 8.91
CA GLU A 35 -1.75 10.67 9.47
C GLU A 35 -2.33 9.53 10.29
N ALA A 36 -3.33 9.82 11.12
CA ALA A 36 -4.01 8.79 11.91
C ALA A 36 -4.70 7.77 11.00
N ALA A 37 -5.31 8.24 9.92
CA ALA A 37 -5.93 7.38 8.91
C ALA A 37 -4.90 6.46 8.25
N ALA A 38 -3.73 6.99 7.90
CA ALA A 38 -2.66 6.20 7.30
C ALA A 38 -2.20 5.08 8.23
N ARG A 39 -2.06 5.37 9.52
CA ARG A 39 -1.69 4.36 10.52
C ARG A 39 -2.78 3.29 10.68
N ARG A 40 -4.03 3.71 10.72
CA ARG A 40 -5.18 2.79 10.83
C ARG A 40 -5.27 1.87 9.62
N GLU A 41 -5.19 2.45 8.42
CA GLU A 41 -5.28 1.69 7.17
C GLU A 41 -4.12 0.69 7.04
N PHE A 42 -2.91 1.08 7.44
CA PHE A 42 -1.78 0.17 7.45
C PHE A 42 -2.06 -1.04 8.36
N ALA A 43 -2.56 -0.80 9.56
CA ALA A 43 -2.87 -1.87 10.51
C ALA A 43 -3.97 -2.80 9.98
N GLU A 44 -4.98 -2.26 9.32
CA GLU A 44 -6.05 -3.06 8.71
C GLU A 44 -5.55 -3.91 7.55
N GLU A 45 -4.69 -3.35 6.70
CA GLU A 45 -4.17 -4.07 5.53
C GLU A 45 -3.08 -5.09 5.88
N HIS A 46 -2.33 -4.86 6.95
CA HIS A 46 -1.17 -5.70 7.26
C HIS A 46 -1.30 -6.49 8.56
N GLY A 47 -2.33 -6.21 9.36
CA GLY A 47 -2.59 -6.93 10.60
C GLY A 47 -1.65 -6.55 11.74
N VAL A 48 -0.76 -5.60 11.54
CA VAL A 48 0.19 -5.09 12.53
C VAL A 48 0.28 -3.58 12.44
N PRO A 49 0.61 -2.87 13.53
CA PRO A 49 0.76 -1.43 13.47
C PRO A 49 1.97 -1.00 12.63
N VAL A 50 1.99 0.24 12.18
CA VAL A 50 3.17 0.81 11.52
C VAL A 50 4.37 0.67 12.46
N PRO A 51 5.47 0.01 12.02
CA PRO A 51 6.63 -0.21 12.88
C PRO A 51 7.54 1.03 12.98
N ALA A 52 6.92 2.21 13.18
CA ALA A 52 7.64 3.47 13.31
C ALA A 52 6.80 4.44 14.12
N THR A 53 7.47 5.24 14.96
CA THR A 53 6.81 6.28 15.74
C THR A 53 6.62 7.56 14.92
N GLU A 54 7.51 7.81 13.96
CA GLU A 54 7.48 8.99 13.11
C GLU A 54 7.09 8.65 11.68
N LEU A 55 6.14 9.40 11.13
CA LEU A 55 5.80 9.37 9.72
C LEU A 55 6.23 10.70 9.09
N ILE A 56 6.95 10.60 7.98
CA ILE A 56 7.48 11.78 7.28
C ILE A 56 6.65 12.01 6.02
N PRO A 57 6.00 13.19 5.88
CA PRO A 57 5.14 13.45 4.73
C PRO A 57 5.91 13.39 3.41
N LEU A 58 5.35 12.73 2.43
CA LEU A 58 5.83 12.74 1.03
C LEU A 58 4.92 13.61 0.15
N GLY A 59 3.90 14.24 0.73
CA GLY A 59 2.99 15.11 0.03
C GLY A 59 1.92 14.39 -0.75
N GLU A 60 1.34 15.10 -1.70
CA GLU A 60 0.19 14.63 -2.47
C GLU A 60 0.55 14.41 -3.93
N VAL A 61 -0.10 13.44 -4.55
CA VAL A 61 -0.12 13.24 -5.99
C VAL A 61 -1.58 13.30 -6.43
N ARG A 62 -1.88 14.15 -7.40
CA ARG A 62 -3.21 14.29 -7.96
C ARG A 62 -3.34 13.44 -9.22
N ALA A 63 -4.24 12.49 -9.17
CA ALA A 63 -4.62 11.66 -10.30
C ALA A 63 -6.16 11.66 -10.35
N ARG A 64 -6.81 10.53 -10.53
CA ARG A 64 -8.27 10.42 -10.38
C ARG A 64 -8.71 10.79 -8.97
N LYS A 65 -7.88 10.44 -7.99
CA LYS A 65 -8.05 10.79 -6.58
C LYS A 65 -6.80 11.51 -6.12
N VAL A 66 -6.92 12.30 -5.07
CA VAL A 66 -5.76 12.88 -4.40
C VAL A 66 -5.18 11.81 -3.50
N LEU A 67 -3.92 11.48 -3.73
CA LEU A 67 -3.17 10.52 -2.91
C LEU A 67 -2.19 11.26 -2.03
N THR A 68 -2.22 11.00 -0.74
CA THR A 68 -1.28 11.55 0.23
C THR A 68 -0.49 10.40 0.83
N ALA A 69 0.82 10.54 0.93
CA ALA A 69 1.67 9.48 1.46
C ALA A 69 2.64 10.00 2.51
N TRP A 70 3.09 9.08 3.36
CA TRP A 70 4.12 9.30 4.37
C TRP A 70 5.19 8.23 4.23
N ALA A 71 6.40 8.56 4.61
CA ALA A 71 7.48 7.61 4.74
C ALA A 71 7.66 7.22 6.20
N ALA A 72 7.90 5.93 6.43
CA ALA A 72 8.20 5.40 7.76
C ALA A 72 9.37 4.44 7.61
N GLU A 73 10.35 4.55 8.53
CA GLU A 73 11.46 3.62 8.60
C GLU A 73 11.16 2.56 9.65
N GLY A 74 11.28 1.30 9.29
CA GLY A 74 11.03 0.21 10.21
C GLY A 74 11.22 -1.13 9.55
N ASP A 75 11.03 -2.19 10.33
CA ASP A 75 11.09 -3.55 9.85
C ASP A 75 9.76 -4.24 10.10
N LEU A 76 9.45 -5.23 9.28
CA LEU A 76 8.20 -5.96 9.37
C LEU A 76 8.40 -7.35 8.75
N ASP A 77 7.93 -8.36 9.47
CA ASP A 77 7.93 -9.73 8.96
C ASP A 77 6.76 -9.89 7.98
N VAL A 78 7.09 -10.01 6.69
CA VAL A 78 6.07 -10.13 5.64
C VAL A 78 5.24 -11.40 5.75
N ASP A 79 5.78 -12.44 6.38
CA ASP A 79 5.04 -13.68 6.61
C ASP A 79 3.98 -13.55 7.71
N ALA A 80 4.08 -12.53 8.54
CA ALA A 80 3.11 -12.24 9.59
C ALA A 80 1.98 -11.30 9.14
N VAL A 81 2.02 -10.83 7.90
CA VAL A 81 1.01 -9.91 7.37
C VAL A 81 -0.33 -10.63 7.20
N VAL A 82 -1.38 -10.06 7.80
CA VAL A 82 -2.75 -10.55 7.67
C VAL A 82 -3.64 -9.37 7.29
N SER A 83 -4.11 -9.37 6.05
CA SER A 83 -4.93 -8.30 5.51
C SER A 83 -6.39 -8.44 5.93
N ASN A 84 -7.10 -7.32 6.05
CA ASN A 84 -8.55 -7.32 6.05
C ASN A 84 -9.06 -7.79 4.67
N THR A 85 -10.37 -8.05 4.58
CA THR A 85 -10.98 -8.61 3.39
C THR A 85 -12.00 -7.66 2.80
N PHE A 86 -12.35 -7.91 1.55
CA PHE A 86 -13.48 -7.26 0.87
C PHE A 86 -14.35 -8.30 0.20
N GLU A 87 -15.62 -7.96 -0.03
CA GLU A 87 -16.56 -8.83 -0.71
C GLU A 87 -16.68 -8.45 -2.19
N LEU A 88 -16.76 -9.47 -3.04
CA LEU A 88 -16.92 -9.30 -4.47
C LEU A 88 -17.83 -10.39 -5.01
N GLU A 89 -18.73 -10.00 -5.90
CA GLU A 89 -19.52 -10.98 -6.65
C GLU A 89 -18.60 -11.73 -7.60
N TRP A 90 -18.45 -13.02 -7.35
CA TRP A 90 -17.55 -13.85 -8.14
C TRP A 90 -18.05 -15.29 -8.21
N PRO A 91 -18.13 -15.96 -9.37
CA PRO A 91 -17.84 -15.39 -10.69
C PRO A 91 -18.79 -14.22 -11.05
N PRO A 92 -18.42 -13.38 -12.06
CA PRO A 92 -19.27 -12.28 -12.48
C PRO A 92 -20.68 -12.77 -12.82
N ARG A 93 -21.70 -12.02 -12.37
CA ARG A 93 -23.11 -12.30 -12.61
C ARG A 93 -23.61 -13.63 -12.03
N SER A 94 -22.87 -14.20 -11.10
CA SER A 94 -23.26 -15.48 -10.47
C SER A 94 -24.29 -15.32 -9.35
N GLY A 95 -24.44 -14.13 -8.80
CA GLY A 95 -25.23 -13.89 -7.60
C GLY A 95 -24.56 -14.38 -6.32
N ARG A 96 -23.31 -14.83 -6.40
CA ARG A 96 -22.53 -15.31 -5.26
C ARG A 96 -21.49 -14.30 -4.85
N THR A 97 -21.42 -14.00 -3.55
CA THR A 97 -20.42 -13.11 -3.00
C THR A 97 -19.32 -13.95 -2.34
N GLN A 98 -18.06 -13.60 -2.61
CA GLN A 98 -16.90 -14.22 -1.98
C GLN A 98 -16.06 -13.16 -1.32
N GLU A 99 -15.36 -13.53 -0.25
CA GLU A 99 -14.40 -12.68 0.40
C GLU A 99 -13.01 -12.91 -0.16
N PHE A 100 -12.28 -11.82 -0.40
CA PHE A 100 -10.89 -11.83 -0.83
C PHE A 100 -10.07 -10.91 0.05
N PRO A 101 -8.81 -11.20 0.33
CA PRO A 101 -7.96 -10.26 1.06
C PRO A 101 -7.71 -9.00 0.22
N GLU A 102 -7.64 -7.86 0.87
CA GLU A 102 -7.24 -6.60 0.23
C GLU A 102 -5.82 -6.73 -0.34
N ILE A 103 -4.94 -7.37 0.43
CA ILE A 103 -3.57 -7.69 0.04
C ILE A 103 -3.37 -9.18 0.25
N ASP A 104 -2.95 -9.91 -0.78
CA ASP A 104 -2.77 -11.35 -0.68
C ASP A 104 -1.37 -11.76 -0.23
N ARG A 105 -0.39 -10.88 -0.38
CA ARG A 105 0.97 -11.05 0.13
C ARG A 105 1.69 -9.72 0.16
N ALA A 106 2.73 -9.64 0.97
CA ALA A 106 3.60 -8.48 1.05
C ALA A 106 5.04 -8.88 0.79
N ALA A 107 5.85 -7.97 0.28
CA ALA A 107 7.26 -8.22 0.05
C ALA A 107 8.07 -6.93 0.10
N TRP A 108 9.36 -7.08 0.38
CA TRP A 108 10.31 -5.99 0.32
C TRP A 108 10.98 -5.97 -1.05
N PHE A 109 11.07 -4.80 -1.66
CA PHE A 109 11.72 -4.61 -2.95
C PHE A 109 12.72 -3.48 -2.86
N ASP A 110 13.83 -3.56 -3.60
CA ASP A 110 14.64 -2.38 -3.84
C ASP A 110 13.81 -1.36 -4.61
N VAL A 111 14.18 -0.08 -4.53
CA VAL A 111 13.36 1.01 -5.08
C VAL A 111 13.21 0.90 -6.60
N GLU A 112 14.25 0.47 -7.29
CA GLU A 112 14.19 0.33 -8.75
C GLU A 112 13.21 -0.76 -9.17
N THR A 113 13.25 -1.91 -8.51
CA THR A 113 12.29 -2.98 -8.74
C THR A 113 10.87 -2.55 -8.35
N ALA A 114 10.72 -1.86 -7.23
CA ALA A 114 9.43 -1.35 -6.75
C ALA A 114 8.77 -0.44 -7.78
N ARG A 115 9.57 0.35 -8.51
CA ARG A 115 9.05 1.26 -9.55
C ARG A 115 8.29 0.50 -10.64
N ALA A 116 8.74 -0.69 -10.99
CA ALA A 116 8.05 -1.54 -11.96
C ALA A 116 6.85 -2.25 -11.35
N LYS A 117 6.90 -2.57 -10.07
CA LYS A 117 5.87 -3.35 -9.37
C LYS A 117 4.65 -2.54 -8.99
N VAL A 118 4.82 -1.28 -8.56
CA VAL A 118 3.68 -0.46 -8.11
C VAL A 118 2.77 -0.04 -9.25
N VAL A 119 1.52 0.21 -8.93
CA VAL A 119 0.61 0.89 -9.86
C VAL A 119 1.22 2.23 -10.27
N ALA A 120 1.07 2.57 -11.55
CA ALA A 120 1.79 3.70 -12.14
C ALA A 120 1.59 5.03 -11.41
N GLY A 121 0.39 5.28 -10.90
CA GLY A 121 0.09 6.51 -10.18
C GLY A 121 0.85 6.71 -8.86
N GLN A 122 1.49 5.64 -8.35
CA GLN A 122 2.25 5.72 -7.10
C GLN A 122 3.76 5.92 -7.32
N ARG A 123 4.24 5.83 -8.55
CA ARG A 123 5.66 6.01 -8.86
C ARG A 123 6.26 7.32 -8.35
N PRO A 124 5.57 8.46 -8.43
CA PRO A 124 6.12 9.71 -7.90
C PRO A 124 6.49 9.66 -6.43
N PHE A 125 5.80 8.84 -5.61
CA PHE A 125 6.15 8.72 -4.20
C PHE A 125 7.49 8.03 -3.99
N LEU A 126 7.87 7.09 -4.87
CA LEU A 126 9.20 6.48 -4.80
C LEU A 126 10.29 7.50 -5.10
N ASP A 127 10.06 8.39 -6.06
CA ASP A 127 11.01 9.46 -6.39
C ASP A 127 11.16 10.43 -5.22
N ARG A 128 10.05 10.80 -4.58
CA ARG A 128 10.05 11.67 -3.40
C ARG A 128 10.75 11.03 -2.21
N LEU A 129 10.59 9.72 -2.04
CA LEU A 129 11.30 8.99 -0.99
C LEU A 129 12.81 9.04 -1.20
N LEU A 130 13.28 8.83 -2.44
CA LEU A 130 14.69 8.92 -2.77
C LEU A 130 15.24 10.33 -2.50
N GLU A 131 14.50 11.36 -2.87
CA GLU A 131 14.88 12.76 -2.61
C GLU A 131 14.98 13.04 -1.10
N LEU A 132 14.02 12.54 -0.32
CA LEU A 132 14.03 12.68 1.13
C LEU A 132 15.26 12.04 1.76
N LEU A 133 15.59 10.82 1.34
CA LEU A 133 16.72 10.09 1.87
C LEU A 133 18.05 10.75 1.47
N ALA A 134 18.14 11.27 0.25
CA ALA A 134 19.33 12.01 -0.19
C ALA A 134 19.52 13.28 0.64
N ALA A 135 18.45 13.98 0.99
CA ALA A 135 18.51 15.19 1.80
C ALA A 135 18.89 14.91 3.26
N ARG A 136 18.68 13.69 3.74
CA ARG A 136 19.02 13.27 5.11
C ARG A 136 20.39 12.62 5.24
N ALA A 137 21.01 12.31 4.14
CA ALA A 137 22.30 11.63 4.11
C ALA A 137 23.44 12.58 4.50
#